data_3879682c57cfa0d2f3ab928750cf268a
#
_entry.id   3879682c57cfa0d2f3ab928750cf268a
#
_cell.length_a   1.000
_cell.length_b   1.000
_cell.length_c   1.000
_cell.angle_alpha   90.00
_cell.angle_beta   90.00
_cell.angle_gamma   90.00
#
_symmetry.space_group_name_H-M   'P 1'
#
loop_
_entity.id
_entity.type
_entity.pdbx_description
1 polymer ?
#
loop_
_entity_poly.entity_id
_entity_poly.type
_entity_poly.pdbx_seq_one_letter_code
_entity_poly.pdbx_strand_id
1 'polypeptide(L)'
;MSDIYRQRLEDQPLDFTIEKDERLHAGFRALDAVTVRHAPLGRDEPVLARREFLRSGLAAIIIPYDPVRDEIVVIRQFRIGAALTSGKAAALELPAGLVDEGENPIEAASRELEEETGLVTHAIAPAYTILSSPGLCDEVACFFLALVDAGALQGHGGKLDEQEDIIAIRAPVDALIAAVDAGSIENGFLVSAAHWFARHGRQQARLL
;
A
#
# COMPACT_ATOMS: atom_id res chain seq x y z
N MET A 1 -25.71 5.66 24.26
CA MET A 1 -24.63 5.59 23.26
C MET A 1 -25.04 6.39 22.03
N SER A 2 -24.18 7.26 21.51
CA SER A 2 -24.53 8.07 20.35
C SER A 2 -24.67 7.18 19.13
N ASP A 3 -25.71 7.36 18.34
CA ASP A 3 -25.99 6.62 17.09
C ASP A 3 -24.96 6.89 15.97
N ILE A 4 -23.92 7.66 16.28
CA ILE A 4 -22.90 8.14 15.34
C ILE A 4 -22.21 6.98 14.59
N TYR A 5 -21.92 5.87 15.30
CA TYR A 5 -21.27 4.69 14.71
C TYR A 5 -22.16 3.88 13.75
N ARG A 6 -23.47 4.17 13.72
CA ARG A 6 -24.42 3.51 12.82
C ARG A 6 -24.89 4.43 11.68
N GLN A 7 -24.82 5.73 11.88
CA GLN A 7 -25.39 6.70 10.94
C GLN A 7 -24.37 7.26 9.95
N ARG A 8 -23.08 7.29 10.34
CA ARG A 8 -22.02 7.83 9.49
C ARG A 8 -21.25 6.71 8.80
N LEU A 9 -21.11 6.82 7.47
CA LEU A 9 -20.31 5.91 6.64
C LEU A 9 -18.88 6.48 6.49
N GLU A 10 -18.20 6.65 7.63
CA GLU A 10 -16.84 7.15 7.74
C GLU A 10 -16.17 6.52 8.96
N ASP A 11 -14.84 6.41 8.94
CA ASP A 11 -14.07 5.94 10.09
C ASP A 11 -14.25 6.90 11.27
N GLN A 12 -14.51 6.37 12.46
CA GLN A 12 -14.79 7.15 13.65
C GLN A 12 -13.72 6.91 14.73
N PRO A 13 -13.33 7.96 15.48
CA PRO A 13 -12.48 7.78 16.64
C PRO A 13 -13.24 6.99 17.72
N LEU A 14 -12.49 6.20 18.48
CA LEU A 14 -12.99 5.47 19.65
C LEU A 14 -12.02 5.66 20.80
N ASP A 15 -12.52 5.99 21.98
CA ASP A 15 -11.68 6.15 23.17
C ASP A 15 -11.07 4.81 23.60
N PHE A 16 -9.77 4.80 23.81
CA PHE A 16 -9.06 3.63 24.30
C PHE A 16 -7.88 4.01 25.19
N THR A 17 -7.43 3.06 26.01
CA THR A 17 -6.23 3.15 26.83
C THR A 17 -5.41 1.88 26.68
N ILE A 18 -4.11 2.01 26.43
CA ILE A 18 -3.16 0.89 26.46
C ILE A 18 -2.80 0.65 27.92
N GLU A 19 -3.16 -0.51 28.46
CA GLU A 19 -2.83 -0.93 29.84
C GLU A 19 -1.48 -1.63 29.91
N LYS A 20 -1.08 -2.33 28.84
CA LYS A 20 0.20 -3.02 28.72
C LYS A 20 0.64 -3.05 27.26
N ASP A 21 1.95 -2.84 27.05
CA ASP A 21 2.63 -2.97 25.76
C ASP A 21 3.83 -3.90 25.93
N GLU A 22 3.96 -4.90 25.06
CA GLU A 22 5.00 -5.92 25.11
C GLU A 22 5.57 -6.18 23.71
N ARG A 23 6.90 -6.06 23.56
CA ARG A 23 7.61 -6.53 22.37
C ARG A 23 7.77 -8.04 22.44
N LEU A 24 7.08 -8.79 21.57
CA LEU A 24 7.17 -10.26 21.49
C LEU A 24 8.32 -10.72 20.60
N HIS A 25 8.59 -10.00 19.51
CA HIS A 25 9.69 -10.30 18.59
C HIS A 25 10.28 -9.00 18.03
N ALA A 26 11.60 -8.95 17.94
CA ALA A 26 12.36 -7.84 17.37
C ALA A 26 13.20 -8.37 16.20
N GLY A 27 12.55 -8.52 15.03
CA GLY A 27 13.17 -8.87 13.75
C GLY A 27 13.04 -7.72 12.75
N PHE A 28 13.18 -8.02 11.46
CA PHE A 28 12.94 -7.04 10.39
C PHE A 28 11.55 -6.39 10.53
N ARG A 29 10.52 -7.19 10.85
CA ARG A 29 9.23 -6.69 11.32
C ARG A 29 9.10 -7.04 12.80
N ALA A 30 8.85 -6.05 13.62
CA ALA A 30 8.60 -6.28 15.03
C ALA A 30 7.17 -6.76 15.25
N LEU A 31 6.99 -7.73 16.19
CA LEU A 31 5.67 -8.18 16.64
C LEU A 31 5.47 -7.67 18.07
N ASP A 32 4.41 -6.89 18.26
CA ASP A 32 4.01 -6.38 19.57
C ASP A 32 2.70 -6.98 20.03
N ALA A 33 2.51 -7.05 21.34
CA ALA A 33 1.25 -7.37 21.98
C ALA A 33 0.83 -6.23 22.90
N VAL A 34 -0.39 -5.75 22.74
CA VAL A 34 -0.98 -4.73 23.61
C VAL A 34 -2.20 -5.28 24.35
N THR A 35 -2.32 -4.94 25.63
CA THR A 35 -3.59 -5.05 26.35
C THR A 35 -4.25 -3.68 26.32
N VAL A 36 -5.39 -3.62 25.67
CA VAL A 36 -6.13 -2.38 25.44
C VAL A 36 -7.52 -2.45 26.05
N ARG A 37 -7.90 -1.37 26.75
CA ARG A 37 -9.27 -1.11 27.17
C ARG A 37 -9.87 -0.06 26.25
N HIS A 38 -10.98 -0.37 25.61
CA HIS A 38 -11.65 0.57 24.73
C HIS A 38 -13.13 0.75 25.06
N ALA A 39 -13.69 1.89 24.66
CA ALA A 39 -15.11 2.17 24.79
C ALA A 39 -15.95 1.14 24.03
N PRO A 40 -17.15 0.83 24.49
CA PRO A 40 -18.00 -0.14 23.83
C PRO A 40 -18.66 0.45 22.57
N LEU A 41 -18.77 -0.37 21.52
CA LEU A 41 -19.49 -0.02 20.27
C LEU A 41 -20.96 -0.51 20.29
N GLY A 42 -21.21 -1.67 20.89
CA GLY A 42 -22.53 -2.30 20.85
C GLY A 42 -22.91 -3.02 22.14
N ARG A 43 -22.20 -2.78 23.24
CA ARG A 43 -22.47 -3.30 24.59
C ARG A 43 -22.44 -2.17 25.60
N ASP A 44 -22.78 -2.41 26.86
CA ASP A 44 -22.82 -1.38 27.89
C ASP A 44 -21.46 -1.16 28.56
N GLU A 45 -20.63 -2.19 28.66
CA GLU A 45 -19.37 -2.18 29.37
C GLU A 45 -18.16 -2.03 28.44
N PRO A 46 -17.08 -1.34 28.88
CA PRO A 46 -15.82 -1.29 28.16
C PRO A 46 -15.25 -2.69 27.87
N VAL A 47 -14.50 -2.79 26.79
CA VAL A 47 -13.89 -4.05 26.36
C VAL A 47 -12.40 -4.05 26.72
N LEU A 48 -11.99 -5.06 27.48
CA LEU A 48 -10.57 -5.34 27.70
C LEU A 48 -10.15 -6.46 26.72
N ALA A 49 -9.14 -6.20 25.91
CA ALA A 49 -8.66 -7.14 24.91
C ALA A 49 -7.14 -7.13 24.79
N ARG A 50 -6.53 -8.31 24.62
CA ARG A 50 -5.14 -8.42 24.20
C ARG A 50 -5.10 -8.62 22.67
N ARG A 51 -4.24 -7.86 21.99
CA ARG A 51 -4.04 -7.93 20.54
C ARG A 51 -2.55 -8.04 20.23
N GLU A 52 -2.23 -8.84 19.23
CA GLU A 52 -0.90 -8.96 18.65
C GLU A 52 -0.93 -8.37 17.24
N PHE A 53 0.09 -7.59 16.89
CA PHE A 53 0.16 -6.97 15.57
C PHE A 53 1.61 -6.67 15.17
N LEU A 54 1.85 -6.61 13.87
CA LEU A 54 3.13 -6.24 13.29
C LEU A 54 3.28 -4.72 13.26
N ARG A 55 4.45 -4.24 13.65
CA ARG A 55 4.86 -2.86 13.45
C ARG A 55 5.40 -2.68 12.05
N SER A 56 4.69 -1.95 11.22
CA SER A 56 5.02 -1.75 9.80
C SER A 56 5.26 -0.28 9.46
N GLY A 57 4.53 0.65 10.06
CA GLY A 57 4.68 2.09 9.82
C GLY A 57 4.09 2.56 8.50
N LEU A 58 4.70 3.58 7.90
CA LEU A 58 4.24 4.15 6.64
C LEU A 58 4.86 3.42 5.46
N ALA A 59 4.06 3.18 4.41
CA ALA A 59 4.51 2.70 3.11
C ALA A 59 4.07 3.68 2.02
N ALA A 60 4.97 3.99 1.10
CA ALA A 60 4.67 4.75 -0.12
C ALA A 60 4.38 3.77 -1.25
N ILE A 61 3.21 3.91 -1.89
CA ILE A 61 2.77 3.09 -3.02
C ILE A 61 2.62 4.01 -4.22
N ILE A 62 3.30 3.69 -5.31
CA ILE A 62 3.36 4.58 -6.46
C ILE A 62 2.48 4.04 -7.59
N ILE A 63 1.69 4.90 -8.22
CA ILE A 63 0.94 4.64 -9.46
C ILE A 63 1.67 5.38 -10.58
N PRO A 64 2.69 4.77 -11.22
CA PRO A 64 3.45 5.41 -12.28
C PRO A 64 2.64 5.36 -13.57
N TYR A 65 2.19 6.51 -14.03
CA TYR A 65 1.33 6.63 -15.20
C TYR A 65 1.98 7.43 -16.32
N ASP A 66 1.97 6.88 -17.50
CA ASP A 66 2.35 7.55 -18.75
C ASP A 66 1.08 8.02 -19.50
N PRO A 67 0.81 9.34 -19.50
CA PRO A 67 -0.40 9.87 -20.14
C PRO A 67 -0.32 9.87 -21.67
N VAL A 68 0.87 9.72 -22.26
CA VAL A 68 1.05 9.68 -23.73
C VAL A 68 0.71 8.30 -24.28
N ARG A 69 1.08 7.23 -23.54
CA ARG A 69 0.87 5.84 -23.91
C ARG A 69 -0.39 5.24 -23.31
N ASP A 70 -0.97 5.91 -22.31
CA ASP A 70 -2.05 5.41 -21.46
C ASP A 70 -1.67 4.08 -20.77
N GLU A 71 -0.47 4.05 -20.19
CA GLU A 71 0.11 2.89 -19.53
C GLU A 71 0.44 3.18 -18.06
N ILE A 72 0.25 2.17 -17.20
CA ILE A 72 0.77 2.14 -15.83
C ILE A 72 1.96 1.21 -15.79
N VAL A 73 3.04 1.61 -15.10
CA VAL A 73 4.16 0.72 -14.83
C VAL A 73 3.87 -0.07 -13.55
N VAL A 74 3.95 -1.38 -13.65
CA VAL A 74 3.81 -2.33 -12.56
C VAL A 74 5.09 -3.12 -12.40
N ILE A 75 5.30 -3.73 -11.25
CA ILE A 75 6.47 -4.58 -10.98
C ILE A 75 6.04 -6.01 -10.72
N ARG A 76 7.00 -6.92 -10.84
CA ARG A 76 6.85 -8.32 -10.47
C ARG A 76 8.03 -8.73 -9.63
N GLN A 77 7.76 -9.29 -8.46
CA GLN A 77 8.78 -9.79 -7.55
C GLN A 77 8.29 -11.02 -6.79
N PHE A 78 9.22 -11.73 -6.15
CA PHE A 78 8.90 -12.88 -5.31
C PHE A 78 8.27 -12.45 -3.99
N ARG A 79 7.13 -13.07 -3.65
CA ARG A 79 6.48 -12.86 -2.35
C ARG A 79 6.20 -14.20 -1.67
N ILE A 80 6.92 -14.46 -0.57
CA ILE A 80 6.78 -15.72 0.18
C ILE A 80 5.36 -15.96 0.68
N GLY A 81 4.64 -14.92 1.12
CA GLY A 81 3.24 -15.03 1.56
C GLY A 81 2.34 -15.55 0.44
N ALA A 82 2.48 -15.02 -0.79
CA ALA A 82 1.74 -15.48 -1.95
C ALA A 82 2.14 -16.91 -2.36
N ALA A 83 3.44 -17.24 -2.28
CA ALA A 83 3.94 -18.58 -2.55
C ALA A 83 3.27 -19.65 -1.66
N LEU A 84 3.17 -19.36 -0.36
CA LEU A 84 2.65 -20.31 0.63
C LEU A 84 1.11 -20.41 0.64
N THR A 85 0.40 -19.40 0.15
CA THR A 85 -1.08 -19.36 0.21
C THR A 85 -1.72 -19.71 -1.13
N SER A 86 -1.39 -18.97 -2.20
CA SER A 86 -2.01 -19.15 -3.51
C SER A 86 -1.11 -19.85 -4.55
N GLY A 87 0.17 -20.08 -4.23
CA GLY A 87 1.17 -20.59 -5.16
C GLY A 87 1.64 -19.57 -6.21
N LYS A 88 1.11 -18.35 -6.20
CA LYS A 88 1.43 -17.28 -7.15
C LYS A 88 2.58 -16.41 -6.62
N ALA A 89 3.74 -17.03 -6.45
CA ALA A 89 4.92 -16.41 -5.83
C ALA A 89 5.42 -15.15 -6.55
N ALA A 90 5.29 -15.09 -7.88
CA ALA A 90 5.66 -13.94 -8.70
C ALA A 90 4.50 -12.93 -8.77
N ALA A 91 4.25 -12.23 -7.66
CA ALA A 91 3.15 -11.29 -7.54
C ALA A 91 3.33 -10.08 -8.48
N LEU A 92 2.21 -9.61 -9.06
CA LEU A 92 2.18 -8.35 -9.80
C LEU A 92 1.75 -7.24 -8.83
N GLU A 93 2.55 -6.19 -8.75
CA GLU A 93 2.42 -5.13 -7.74
C GLU A 93 2.68 -3.75 -8.35
N LEU A 94 2.41 -2.71 -7.57
CA LEU A 94 2.92 -1.36 -7.84
C LEU A 94 4.29 -1.20 -7.18
N PRO A 95 5.17 -0.33 -7.71
CA PRO A 95 6.37 0.09 -6.99
C PRO A 95 6.00 0.62 -5.61
N ALA A 96 6.72 0.17 -4.58
CA ALA A 96 6.37 0.49 -3.20
C ALA A 96 7.50 0.19 -2.22
N GLY A 97 7.69 1.05 -1.25
CA GLY A 97 8.62 0.81 -0.15
C GLY A 97 8.23 1.51 1.15
N LEU A 98 9.00 1.25 2.18
CA LEU A 98 8.81 1.89 3.47
C LEU A 98 9.28 3.33 3.43
N VAL A 99 8.58 4.17 4.17
CA VAL A 99 9.00 5.53 4.45
C VAL A 99 9.92 5.49 5.67
N ASP A 100 11.15 5.92 5.52
CA ASP A 100 12.13 5.95 6.60
C ASP A 100 11.75 6.97 7.68
N GLU A 101 12.30 6.80 8.89
CA GLU A 101 12.05 7.71 9.99
C GLU A 101 12.53 9.14 9.63
N GLY A 102 11.59 10.09 9.62
CA GLY A 102 11.84 11.48 9.26
C GLY A 102 11.84 11.76 7.75
N GLU A 103 11.70 10.77 6.89
CA GLU A 103 11.55 10.94 5.45
C GLU A 103 10.15 11.47 5.10
N ASN A 104 10.08 12.34 4.08
CA ASN A 104 8.79 12.76 3.54
C ASN A 104 8.22 11.65 2.64
N PRO A 105 6.95 11.21 2.83
CA PRO A 105 6.37 10.14 2.02
C PRO A 105 6.40 10.35 0.49
N ILE A 106 6.40 11.61 0.02
CA ILE A 106 6.53 11.93 -1.41
C ILE A 106 7.97 11.71 -1.91
N GLU A 107 8.96 11.97 -1.06
CA GLU A 107 10.38 11.71 -1.37
C GLU A 107 10.64 10.21 -1.40
N ALA A 108 10.12 9.47 -0.42
CA ALA A 108 10.13 8.00 -0.42
C ALA A 108 9.50 7.43 -1.70
N ALA A 109 8.33 7.94 -2.10
CA ALA A 109 7.67 7.51 -3.33
C ALA A 109 8.53 7.74 -4.58
N SER A 110 9.23 8.86 -4.67
CA SER A 110 10.11 9.17 -5.82
C SER A 110 11.35 8.28 -5.82
N ARG A 111 11.94 8.02 -4.65
CA ARG A 111 13.10 7.15 -4.47
C ARG A 111 12.76 5.70 -4.84
N GLU A 112 11.68 5.15 -4.31
CA GLU A 112 11.24 3.77 -4.60
C GLU A 112 10.89 3.57 -6.07
N LEU A 113 10.24 4.56 -6.71
CA LEU A 113 9.96 4.51 -8.14
C LEU A 113 11.26 4.36 -8.95
N GLU A 114 12.28 5.14 -8.63
CA GLU A 114 13.57 5.08 -9.32
C GLU A 114 14.30 3.78 -9.04
N GLU A 115 14.34 3.31 -7.79
CA GLU A 115 15.02 2.08 -7.37
C GLU A 115 14.43 0.83 -8.01
N GLU A 116 13.09 0.72 -8.05
CA GLU A 116 12.42 -0.48 -8.56
C GLU A 116 12.17 -0.48 -10.07
N THR A 117 12.16 0.70 -10.72
CA THR A 117 11.82 0.79 -12.15
C THR A 117 12.85 1.50 -13.02
N GLY A 118 13.77 2.25 -12.41
CA GLY A 118 14.70 3.15 -13.12
C GLY A 118 14.01 4.40 -13.70
N LEU A 119 12.73 4.63 -13.40
CA LEU A 119 11.99 5.78 -13.91
C LEU A 119 12.05 6.96 -12.94
N VAL A 120 12.20 8.15 -13.50
CA VAL A 120 12.11 9.42 -12.77
C VAL A 120 10.76 10.05 -13.06
N THR A 121 10.07 10.49 -12.02
CA THR A 121 8.81 11.23 -12.18
C THR A 121 9.05 12.69 -12.50
N HIS A 122 8.23 13.29 -13.35
CA HIS A 122 8.25 14.75 -13.62
C HIS A 122 7.16 15.50 -12.83
N ALA A 123 6.18 14.79 -12.31
CA ALA A 123 5.17 15.32 -11.40
C ALA A 123 4.59 14.19 -10.55
N ILE A 124 4.40 14.43 -9.26
CA ILE A 124 3.88 13.47 -8.32
C ILE A 124 2.94 14.18 -7.33
N ALA A 125 1.82 13.54 -7.02
CA ALA A 125 0.89 14.04 -6.03
C ALA A 125 0.26 12.90 -5.20
N PRO A 126 -0.13 13.17 -3.94
CA PRO A 126 -0.92 12.25 -3.14
C PRO A 126 -2.23 11.90 -3.84
N ALA A 127 -2.59 10.63 -3.83
CA ALA A 127 -3.85 10.12 -4.38
C ALA A 127 -4.85 9.80 -3.27
N TYR A 128 -4.52 8.86 -2.41
CA TYR A 128 -5.33 8.45 -1.26
C TYR A 128 -4.49 7.62 -0.28
N THR A 129 -5.09 7.26 0.86
CA THR A 129 -4.46 6.46 1.91
C THR A 129 -5.39 5.31 2.31
N ILE A 130 -4.82 4.16 2.63
CA ILE A 130 -5.55 3.03 3.21
C ILE A 130 -4.79 2.40 4.38
N LEU A 131 -5.50 1.70 5.23
CA LEU A 131 -4.92 0.76 6.19
C LEU A 131 -4.89 -0.61 5.53
N SER A 132 -3.70 -1.22 5.39
CA SER A 132 -3.53 -2.48 4.65
C SER A 132 -4.25 -3.65 5.33
N SER A 133 -4.08 -3.80 6.64
CA SER A 133 -4.73 -4.82 7.45
C SER A 133 -4.75 -4.42 8.93
N PRO A 134 -5.66 -3.51 9.36
CA PRO A 134 -5.62 -2.92 10.71
C PRO A 134 -5.88 -3.92 11.84
N GLY A 135 -6.33 -5.13 11.53
CA GLY A 135 -6.40 -6.25 12.49
C GLY A 135 -5.11 -7.03 12.66
N LEU A 136 -4.10 -6.81 11.79
CA LEU A 136 -2.84 -7.54 11.74
C LEU A 136 -1.62 -6.64 11.94
N CYS A 137 -1.64 -5.43 11.42
CA CYS A 137 -0.51 -4.50 11.44
C CYS A 137 -0.99 -3.05 11.59
N ASP A 138 -0.03 -2.16 11.90
CA ASP A 138 -0.25 -0.70 11.94
C ASP A 138 0.16 0.00 10.64
N GLU A 139 0.28 -0.75 9.54
CA GLU A 139 0.68 -0.20 8.25
C GLU A 139 -0.35 0.77 7.68
N VAL A 140 0.15 1.95 7.31
CA VAL A 140 -0.58 2.96 6.55
C VAL A 140 0.04 3.06 5.17
N ALA A 141 -0.69 2.67 4.13
CA ALA A 141 -0.25 2.77 2.74
C ALA A 141 -0.70 4.10 2.13
N CYS A 142 0.27 4.94 1.78
CA CYS A 142 0.08 6.24 1.14
C CYS A 142 0.27 6.09 -0.36
N PHE A 143 -0.79 6.30 -1.15
CA PHE A 143 -0.74 6.18 -2.60
C PHE A 143 -0.43 7.51 -3.27
N PHE A 144 0.46 7.46 -4.26
CA PHE A 144 0.89 8.62 -5.04
C PHE A 144 0.68 8.35 -6.54
N LEU A 145 0.09 9.31 -7.24
CA LEU A 145 0.07 9.32 -8.70
C LEU A 145 1.33 10.03 -9.20
N ALA A 146 2.15 9.33 -9.97
CA ALA A 146 3.39 9.86 -10.53
C ALA A 146 3.33 9.85 -12.06
N LEU A 147 3.62 10.98 -12.70
CA LEU A 147 3.72 11.06 -14.16
C LEU A 147 5.12 10.64 -14.60
N VAL A 148 5.20 9.70 -15.53
CA VAL A 148 6.46 9.12 -16.02
C VAL A 148 6.47 9.02 -17.54
N ASP A 149 7.66 8.87 -18.13
CA ASP A 149 7.82 8.36 -19.50
C ASP A 149 8.07 6.84 -19.44
N ALA A 150 7.03 6.03 -19.61
CA ALA A 150 7.17 4.57 -19.61
C ALA A 150 8.02 4.04 -20.78
N GLY A 151 8.28 4.85 -21.80
CA GLY A 151 9.20 4.52 -22.89
C GLY A 151 10.66 4.42 -22.45
N ALA A 152 11.02 5.04 -21.33
CA ALA A 152 12.36 4.99 -20.75
C ALA A 152 12.60 3.74 -19.86
N LEU A 153 11.58 2.89 -19.67
CA LEU A 153 11.67 1.71 -18.80
C LEU A 153 12.77 0.75 -19.26
N GLN A 154 13.68 0.38 -18.35
CA GLN A 154 14.79 -0.55 -18.62
C GLN A 154 14.44 -2.03 -18.33
N GLY A 155 13.31 -2.29 -17.67
CA GLY A 155 12.76 -3.63 -17.44
C GLY A 155 13.29 -4.38 -16.22
N HIS A 156 14.35 -3.92 -15.57
CA HIS A 156 14.91 -4.51 -14.36
C HIS A 156 15.10 -3.44 -13.30
N GLY A 157 14.85 -3.78 -12.04
CA GLY A 157 14.98 -2.91 -10.89
C GLY A 157 15.26 -3.69 -9.61
N GLY A 158 15.24 -2.97 -8.49
CA GLY A 158 15.53 -3.48 -7.15
C GLY A 158 17.00 -3.37 -6.77
N LYS A 159 17.27 -3.46 -5.47
CA LYS A 159 18.59 -3.35 -4.87
C LYS A 159 19.18 -4.74 -4.61
N LEU A 160 20.34 -5.03 -5.19
CA LEU A 160 21.04 -6.30 -5.01
C LEU A 160 21.48 -6.55 -3.56
N ASP A 161 21.82 -5.52 -2.81
CA ASP A 161 22.18 -5.57 -1.40
C ASP A 161 20.99 -5.86 -0.48
N GLU A 162 19.76 -5.57 -0.94
CA GLU A 162 18.49 -5.95 -0.31
C GLU A 162 17.96 -7.31 -0.82
N GLN A 163 18.68 -7.99 -1.69
CA GLN A 163 18.32 -9.27 -2.32
C GLN A 163 17.02 -9.18 -3.14
N GLU A 164 16.77 -8.02 -3.74
CA GLU A 164 15.62 -7.79 -4.60
C GLU A 164 15.92 -8.18 -6.05
N ASP A 165 14.96 -8.88 -6.65
CA ASP A 165 14.95 -9.25 -8.07
C ASP A 165 13.57 -8.82 -8.62
N ILE A 166 13.55 -7.67 -9.30
CA ILE A 166 12.34 -7.00 -9.74
C ILE A 166 12.33 -6.86 -11.25
N ILE A 167 11.21 -7.22 -11.86
CA ILE A 167 10.90 -6.96 -13.27
C ILE A 167 9.84 -5.86 -13.34
N ALA A 168 10.18 -4.74 -13.98
CA ALA A 168 9.23 -3.67 -14.25
C ALA A 168 8.57 -3.86 -15.63
N ILE A 169 7.25 -3.67 -15.70
CA ILE A 169 6.41 -4.01 -16.84
C ILE A 169 5.47 -2.84 -17.16
N ARG A 170 5.36 -2.48 -18.44
CA ARG A 170 4.35 -1.55 -18.93
C ARG A 170 3.03 -2.28 -19.10
N ALA A 171 1.97 -1.75 -18.54
CA ALA A 171 0.63 -2.30 -18.62
C ALA A 171 -0.33 -1.25 -19.22
N PRO A 172 -0.94 -1.47 -20.38
CA PRO A 172 -2.04 -0.62 -20.83
C PRO A 172 -3.12 -0.54 -19.76
N VAL A 173 -3.58 0.68 -19.45
CA VAL A 173 -4.50 0.91 -18.32
C VAL A 173 -5.73 0.02 -18.38
N ASP A 174 -6.39 -0.04 -19.54
CA ASP A 174 -7.64 -0.81 -19.67
C ASP A 174 -7.39 -2.33 -19.55
N ALA A 175 -6.21 -2.81 -19.99
CA ALA A 175 -5.83 -4.22 -19.84
C ALA A 175 -5.54 -4.57 -18.37
N LEU A 176 -4.91 -3.65 -17.63
CA LEU A 176 -4.66 -3.82 -16.20
C LEU A 176 -5.98 -3.87 -15.40
N ILE A 177 -6.90 -2.95 -15.69
CA ILE A 177 -8.23 -2.92 -15.07
C ILE A 177 -8.98 -4.21 -15.38
N ALA A 178 -9.00 -4.67 -16.64
CA ALA A 178 -9.66 -5.91 -17.02
C ALA A 178 -9.05 -7.14 -16.31
N ALA A 179 -7.73 -7.18 -16.09
CA ALA A 179 -7.07 -8.26 -15.35
C ALA A 179 -7.46 -8.27 -13.87
N VAL A 180 -7.64 -7.09 -13.27
CA VAL A 180 -8.14 -6.95 -11.88
C VAL A 180 -9.60 -7.41 -11.81
N ASP A 181 -10.46 -6.95 -12.71
CA ASP A 181 -11.89 -7.30 -12.74
C ASP A 181 -12.10 -8.83 -12.97
N ALA A 182 -11.20 -9.47 -13.71
CA ALA A 182 -11.18 -10.91 -13.92
C ALA A 182 -10.65 -11.71 -12.72
N GLY A 183 -10.17 -11.07 -11.63
CA GLY A 183 -9.57 -11.74 -10.49
C GLY A 183 -8.19 -12.37 -10.78
N SER A 184 -7.52 -11.96 -11.85
CA SER A 184 -6.19 -12.47 -12.20
C SER A 184 -5.08 -11.90 -11.33
N ILE A 185 -5.34 -10.79 -10.64
CA ILE A 185 -4.43 -10.08 -9.75
C ILE A 185 -4.97 -10.14 -8.32
N GLU A 186 -4.14 -10.57 -7.38
CA GLU A 186 -4.52 -10.77 -5.96
C GLU A 186 -3.85 -9.75 -5.02
N ASN A 187 -2.88 -8.95 -5.47
CA ASN A 187 -2.24 -7.93 -4.66
C ASN A 187 -3.23 -6.81 -4.34
N GLY A 188 -3.56 -6.63 -3.05
CA GLY A 188 -4.59 -5.69 -2.60
C GLY A 188 -4.30 -4.23 -2.93
N PHE A 189 -3.03 -3.82 -2.90
CA PHE A 189 -2.64 -2.45 -3.27
C PHE A 189 -2.86 -2.18 -4.75
N LEU A 190 -2.46 -3.11 -5.62
CA LEU A 190 -2.68 -2.97 -7.06
C LEU A 190 -4.17 -3.02 -7.41
N VAL A 191 -4.95 -3.89 -6.78
CA VAL A 191 -6.42 -3.95 -6.95
C VAL A 191 -7.06 -2.62 -6.54
N SER A 192 -6.70 -2.08 -5.36
CA SER A 192 -7.18 -0.78 -4.89
C SER A 192 -6.83 0.34 -5.88
N ALA A 193 -5.57 0.37 -6.33
CA ALA A 193 -5.09 1.39 -7.25
C ALA A 193 -5.77 1.33 -8.61
N ALA A 194 -5.97 0.14 -9.18
CA ALA A 194 -6.66 -0.02 -10.46
C ALA A 194 -8.10 0.49 -10.40
N HIS A 195 -8.84 0.17 -9.33
CA HIS A 195 -10.19 0.68 -9.14
C HIS A 195 -10.26 2.18 -8.89
N TRP A 196 -9.31 2.75 -8.14
CA TRP A 196 -9.21 4.20 -7.97
C TRP A 196 -8.86 4.87 -9.29
N PHE A 197 -7.87 4.33 -10.03
CA PHE A 197 -7.40 4.88 -11.29
C PHE A 197 -8.50 4.87 -12.36
N ALA A 198 -9.29 3.81 -12.45
CA ALA A 198 -10.42 3.71 -13.37
C ALA A 198 -11.43 4.87 -13.22
N ARG A 199 -11.58 5.40 -12.00
CA ARG A 199 -12.53 6.48 -11.69
C ARG A 199 -11.90 7.86 -11.74
N HIS A 200 -10.65 8.00 -11.34
CA HIS A 200 -10.03 9.28 -11.01
C HIS A 200 -8.70 9.52 -11.73
N GLY A 201 -7.95 8.45 -12.06
CA GLY A 201 -6.53 8.53 -12.41
C GLY A 201 -6.25 9.43 -13.61
N ARG A 202 -6.92 9.19 -14.75
CA ARG A 202 -6.71 10.00 -15.97
C ARG A 202 -7.11 11.46 -15.78
N GLN A 203 -8.12 11.75 -14.95
CA GLN A 203 -8.52 13.13 -14.62
C GLN A 203 -7.50 13.80 -13.72
N GLN A 204 -7.05 13.12 -12.67
CA GLN A 204 -6.06 13.66 -11.75
C GLN A 204 -4.71 13.90 -12.45
N ALA A 205 -4.30 12.99 -13.34
CA ALA A 205 -3.08 13.15 -14.14
C ALA A 205 -3.06 14.41 -15.03
N ARG A 206 -4.22 14.93 -15.45
CA ARG A 206 -4.32 16.19 -16.21
C ARG A 206 -4.18 17.45 -15.36
N LEU A 207 -4.24 17.30 -14.05
CA LEU A 207 -4.12 18.40 -13.09
C LEU A 207 -2.68 18.54 -12.55
N LEU A 208 -1.84 17.55 -12.82
CA LEU A 208 -0.40 17.54 -12.51
C LEU A 208 0.42 18.15 -13.66
#